data_2133909049254c027e59be9aa235563c
#
_entry.id   2133909049254c027e59be9aa235563c
#
_cell.length_a   1.000
_cell.length_b   1.000
_cell.length_c   1.000
_cell.angle_alpha   90.00
_cell.angle_beta   90.00
_cell.angle_gamma   90.00
#
_symmetry.space_group_name_H-M   'P 1'
#
loop_
_entity.id
_entity.type
_entity.pdbx_description
1 polymer ?
#
loop_
_entity_poly.entity_id
_entity_poly.type
_entity_poly.pdbx_seq_one_letter_code
_entity_poly.pdbx_strand_id
1 'polypeptide(L)'
;MSCLPPPGPGDRKKAVGRVNLENVAVVLAQPQIPENIGSAARAAHNMGIGRLVVVDPKNCDLSRIVKTATGTSIDLVERMEVYEDLKEALGPFQYVAGTTARIGSLRPALTTPRRLAMDLISISRENLVALLFGPEDRGLSNEQLRYCHTITHI
;
A
#
# COMPACT_ATOMS: atom_id res chain seq x y z
N MET A 1 -13.97 34.61 -23.40
CA MET A 1 -13.43 34.17 -22.10
C MET A 1 -14.49 34.44 -21.03
N SER A 2 -15.17 33.43 -20.54
CA SER A 2 -16.07 33.58 -19.41
C SER A 2 -15.28 33.45 -18.12
N CYS A 3 -15.01 34.55 -17.43
CA CYS A 3 -14.55 34.51 -16.04
C CYS A 3 -15.71 34.00 -15.18
N LEU A 4 -15.57 32.82 -14.61
CA LEU A 4 -16.46 32.37 -13.53
C LEU A 4 -16.25 33.33 -12.35
N PRO A 5 -17.34 33.80 -11.71
CA PRO A 5 -17.20 34.64 -10.51
C PRO A 5 -16.48 33.84 -9.40
N PRO A 6 -15.72 34.51 -8.52
CA PRO A 6 -15.10 33.83 -7.41
C PRO A 6 -16.16 33.20 -6.52
N PRO A 7 -15.90 32.00 -5.96
CA PRO A 7 -16.84 31.33 -5.08
C PRO A 7 -17.14 32.19 -3.87
N GLY A 8 -18.44 32.32 -3.54
CA GLY A 8 -18.92 33.08 -2.40
C GLY A 8 -18.42 32.52 -1.06
N PRO A 9 -18.53 33.26 0.04
CA PRO A 9 -17.98 32.90 1.36
C PRO A 9 -18.58 31.64 2.00
N GLY A 10 -19.60 31.03 1.41
CA GLY A 10 -20.24 29.77 1.85
C GLY A 10 -19.71 28.49 1.16
N ASP A 11 -18.97 28.59 0.06
CA ASP A 11 -18.55 27.45 -0.77
C ASP A 11 -17.13 26.94 -0.48
N ARG A 12 -16.56 27.29 0.64
CA ARG A 12 -15.36 26.62 1.13
C ARG A 12 -15.72 25.24 1.72
N LYS A 13 -16.31 24.35 0.94
CA LYS A 13 -16.06 22.92 1.10
C LYS A 13 -14.56 22.80 0.99
N LYS A 14 -13.90 22.53 2.15
CA LYS A 14 -12.47 22.26 2.22
C LYS A 14 -12.19 21.32 1.06
N ALA A 15 -11.41 21.76 0.07
CA ALA A 15 -10.96 20.89 -0.99
C ALA A 15 -10.29 19.70 -0.30
N VAL A 16 -10.99 18.55 -0.29
CA VAL A 16 -10.45 17.33 0.29
C VAL A 16 -9.27 16.99 -0.58
N GLY A 17 -8.05 17.20 -0.06
CA GLY A 17 -6.84 16.85 -0.76
C GLY A 17 -6.90 15.39 -1.21
N ARG A 18 -6.10 15.04 -2.19
CA ARG A 18 -5.98 13.64 -2.66
C ARG A 18 -4.65 13.07 -2.21
N VAL A 19 -4.62 11.77 -1.97
CA VAL A 19 -3.38 11.02 -1.75
C VAL A 19 -2.55 11.10 -3.04
N ASN A 20 -1.25 11.40 -2.91
CA ASN A 20 -0.33 11.31 -4.03
C ASN A 20 0.06 9.83 -4.24
N LEU A 21 -0.63 9.17 -5.15
CA LEU A 21 -0.47 7.74 -5.41
C LEU A 21 0.90 7.39 -6.03
N GLU A 22 1.59 8.33 -6.64
CA GLU A 22 2.97 8.14 -7.14
C GLU A 22 3.95 7.88 -5.99
N ASN A 23 3.66 8.39 -4.79
CA ASN A 23 4.46 8.19 -3.60
C ASN A 23 4.02 6.98 -2.77
N VAL A 24 3.04 6.21 -3.21
CA VAL A 24 2.50 5.05 -2.49
C VAL A 24 2.93 3.76 -3.18
N ALA A 25 3.44 2.82 -2.40
CA ALA A 25 3.73 1.46 -2.86
C ALA A 25 2.95 0.42 -2.07
N VAL A 26 2.62 -0.68 -2.71
CA VAL A 26 2.17 -1.91 -2.05
C VAL A 26 3.38 -2.78 -1.78
N VAL A 27 3.55 -3.21 -0.54
CA VAL A 27 4.63 -4.10 -0.09
C VAL A 27 4.02 -5.38 0.45
N LEU A 28 4.37 -6.51 -0.15
CA LEU A 28 3.92 -7.84 0.26
C LEU A 28 5.07 -8.56 0.95
N ALA A 29 4.92 -8.80 2.25
CA ALA A 29 5.91 -9.55 3.03
C ALA A 29 5.56 -11.04 3.03
N GLN A 30 6.49 -11.85 2.57
CA GLN A 30 6.42 -13.31 2.55
C GLN A 30 5.12 -13.88 1.95
N PRO A 31 4.71 -13.41 0.75
CA PRO A 31 3.54 -13.97 0.10
C PRO A 31 3.79 -15.44 -0.23
N GLN A 32 2.80 -16.29 0.02
CA GLN A 32 2.94 -17.74 -0.12
C GLN A 32 2.45 -18.25 -1.47
N ILE A 33 1.46 -17.59 -2.04
CA ILE A 33 0.75 -18.02 -3.24
C ILE A 33 1.04 -17.01 -4.37
N PRO A 34 1.67 -17.46 -5.48
CA PRO A 34 2.01 -16.57 -6.61
C PRO A 34 0.80 -15.81 -7.17
N GLU A 35 -0.34 -16.46 -7.27
CA GLU A 35 -1.58 -15.86 -7.77
C GLU A 35 -2.03 -14.65 -6.93
N ASN A 36 -1.71 -14.62 -5.63
CA ASN A 36 -2.00 -13.49 -4.77
C ASN A 36 -1.13 -12.27 -5.08
N ILE A 37 0.12 -12.48 -5.51
CA ILE A 37 0.98 -11.38 -5.99
C ILE A 37 0.36 -10.75 -7.24
N GLY A 38 -0.10 -11.55 -8.19
CA GLY A 38 -0.77 -11.05 -9.39
C GLY A 38 -2.08 -10.34 -9.09
N SER A 39 -2.86 -10.86 -8.16
CA SER A 39 -4.11 -10.21 -7.71
C SER A 39 -3.84 -8.88 -7.02
N ALA A 40 -2.79 -8.78 -6.21
CA ALA A 40 -2.37 -7.54 -5.57
C ALA A 40 -1.87 -6.52 -6.61
N ALA A 41 -1.11 -6.95 -7.61
CA ALA A 41 -0.68 -6.11 -8.72
C ALA A 41 -1.88 -5.52 -9.47
N ARG A 42 -2.88 -6.35 -9.75
CA ARG A 42 -4.11 -5.92 -10.39
C ARG A 42 -4.88 -4.91 -9.55
N ALA A 43 -5.03 -5.16 -8.26
CA ALA A 43 -5.71 -4.23 -7.35
C ALA A 43 -4.96 -2.90 -7.25
N ALA A 44 -3.64 -2.92 -7.07
CA ALA A 44 -2.80 -1.72 -7.01
C ALA A 44 -2.92 -0.90 -8.30
N HIS A 45 -2.79 -1.54 -9.46
CA HIS A 45 -2.93 -0.89 -10.75
C HIS A 45 -4.30 -0.22 -10.93
N ASN A 46 -5.39 -0.94 -10.59
CA ASN A 46 -6.75 -0.41 -10.70
C ASN A 46 -6.98 0.81 -9.79
N MET A 47 -6.25 0.90 -8.70
CA MET A 47 -6.31 2.04 -7.77
C MET A 47 -5.32 3.16 -8.11
N GLY A 48 -4.52 3.00 -9.17
CA GLY A 48 -3.55 4.00 -9.61
C GLY A 48 -2.21 3.95 -8.86
N ILE A 49 -1.91 2.87 -8.14
CA ILE A 49 -0.62 2.65 -7.49
C ILE A 49 0.31 1.94 -8.47
N GLY A 50 1.42 2.59 -8.79
CA GLY A 50 2.37 2.13 -9.82
C GLY A 50 3.60 1.40 -9.27
N ARG A 51 3.68 1.11 -7.97
CA ARG A 51 4.83 0.45 -7.35
C ARG A 51 4.40 -0.75 -6.51
N LEU A 52 4.99 -1.91 -6.82
CA LEU A 52 4.80 -3.17 -6.11
C LEU A 52 6.15 -3.70 -5.64
N VAL A 53 6.26 -4.00 -4.37
CA VAL A 53 7.45 -4.58 -3.74
C VAL A 53 7.05 -5.92 -3.12
N VAL A 54 7.85 -6.95 -3.38
CA VAL A 54 7.65 -8.30 -2.84
C VAL A 54 8.88 -8.69 -2.04
N VAL A 55 8.68 -9.14 -0.82
CA VAL A 55 9.76 -9.49 0.10
C VAL A 55 9.69 -10.96 0.48
N ASP A 56 10.77 -11.69 0.27
CA ASP A 56 10.94 -13.10 0.63
C ASP A 56 9.73 -13.97 0.24
N PRO A 57 9.32 -13.98 -1.04
CA PRO A 57 8.19 -14.77 -1.47
C PRO A 57 8.51 -16.26 -1.37
N LYS A 58 7.59 -17.07 -0.84
CA LYS A 58 7.75 -18.53 -0.78
C LYS A 58 7.83 -19.16 -2.17
N ASN A 59 7.12 -18.59 -3.11
CA ASN A 59 7.12 -18.98 -4.52
C ASN A 59 6.87 -17.73 -5.37
N CYS A 60 7.75 -17.45 -6.32
CA CYS A 60 7.67 -16.33 -7.24
C CYS A 60 7.58 -16.79 -8.70
N ASP A 61 6.78 -17.82 -8.97
CA ASP A 61 6.53 -18.33 -10.32
C ASP A 61 5.76 -17.29 -11.15
N LEU A 62 6.47 -16.63 -12.05
CA LEU A 62 5.92 -15.58 -12.91
C LEU A 62 4.76 -16.08 -13.77
N SER A 63 4.80 -17.34 -14.22
CA SER A 63 3.73 -17.93 -15.06
C SER A 63 2.40 -18.00 -14.29
N ARG A 64 2.47 -18.19 -12.98
CA ARG A 64 1.31 -18.21 -12.08
C ARG A 64 0.88 -16.80 -11.68
N ILE A 65 1.82 -15.91 -11.44
CA ILE A 65 1.55 -14.50 -11.08
C ILE A 65 0.76 -13.81 -12.19
N VAL A 66 1.19 -13.94 -13.44
CA VAL A 66 0.55 -13.27 -14.59
C VAL A 66 -0.85 -13.79 -14.89
N LYS A 67 -1.22 -14.99 -14.45
CA LYS A 67 -2.59 -15.51 -14.61
C LYS A 67 -3.65 -14.66 -13.92
N THR A 68 -3.29 -14.03 -12.82
CA THR A 68 -4.19 -13.18 -12.04
C THR A 68 -3.94 -11.69 -12.23
N ALA A 69 -2.75 -11.32 -12.72
CA ALA A 69 -2.42 -9.98 -13.17
C ALA A 69 -2.85 -9.82 -14.63
N THR A 70 -4.10 -9.49 -14.88
CA THR A 70 -4.63 -9.39 -16.24
C THR A 70 -4.45 -7.99 -16.84
N GLY A 71 -4.35 -7.94 -18.19
CA GLY A 71 -4.29 -6.67 -18.93
C GLY A 71 -3.07 -5.82 -18.59
N THR A 72 -3.28 -4.54 -18.40
CA THR A 72 -2.21 -3.56 -18.14
C THR A 72 -1.51 -3.71 -16.79
N SER A 73 -2.08 -4.49 -15.86
CA SER A 73 -1.41 -4.75 -14.57
C SER A 73 -0.22 -5.73 -14.68
N ILE A 74 -0.04 -6.40 -15.82
CA ILE A 74 1.15 -7.19 -16.12
C ILE A 74 2.41 -6.32 -16.10
N ASP A 75 2.34 -5.09 -16.59
CA ASP A 75 3.46 -4.14 -16.55
C ASP A 75 3.94 -3.87 -15.12
N LEU A 76 3.02 -3.88 -14.15
CA LEU A 76 3.37 -3.71 -12.74
C LEU A 76 4.08 -4.95 -12.17
N VAL A 77 3.70 -6.15 -12.63
CA VAL A 77 4.42 -7.38 -12.29
C VAL A 77 5.82 -7.40 -12.88
N GLU A 78 5.98 -6.98 -14.13
CA GLU A 78 7.29 -6.93 -14.80
C GLU A 78 8.26 -5.95 -14.13
N ARG A 79 7.74 -4.90 -13.52
CA ARG A 79 8.52 -3.88 -12.81
C ARG A 79 8.56 -4.06 -11.29
N MET A 80 7.95 -5.13 -10.76
CA MET A 80 7.96 -5.35 -9.32
C MET A 80 9.39 -5.53 -8.80
N GLU A 81 9.63 -4.96 -7.63
CA GLU A 81 10.89 -5.10 -6.92
C GLU A 81 10.82 -6.31 -6.00
N VAL A 82 11.83 -7.17 -6.02
CA VAL A 82 11.91 -8.35 -5.14
C VAL A 82 13.11 -8.21 -4.23
N TYR A 83 12.87 -8.33 -2.92
CA TYR A 83 13.89 -8.28 -1.88
C TYR A 83 13.87 -9.56 -1.06
N GLU A 84 14.99 -9.92 -0.48
CA GLU A 84 15.10 -11.02 0.49
C GLU A 84 14.82 -10.54 1.92
N ASP A 85 15.13 -9.29 2.22
CA ASP A 85 15.04 -8.70 3.56
C ASP A 85 14.03 -7.53 3.62
N LEU A 86 13.15 -7.57 4.63
CA LEU A 86 12.11 -6.56 4.81
C LEU A 86 12.68 -5.18 5.16
N LYS A 87 13.74 -5.13 5.95
CA LYS A 87 14.37 -3.87 6.34
C LYS A 87 14.97 -3.16 5.13
N GLU A 88 15.62 -3.91 4.25
CA GLU A 88 16.13 -3.38 2.98
C GLU A 88 14.99 -2.85 2.10
N ALA A 89 13.95 -3.65 1.94
CA ALA A 89 12.80 -3.27 1.12
C ALA A 89 12.09 -2.01 1.62
N LEU A 90 12.04 -1.81 2.94
CA LEU A 90 11.39 -0.65 3.55
C LEU A 90 12.30 0.58 3.66
N GLY A 91 13.61 0.44 3.43
CA GLY A 91 14.59 1.53 3.54
C GLY A 91 14.22 2.81 2.79
N PRO A 92 13.71 2.76 1.56
CA PRO A 92 13.33 3.96 0.81
C PRO A 92 12.11 4.71 1.35
N PHE A 93 11.29 4.10 2.23
CA PHE A 93 10.02 4.65 2.67
C PHE A 93 10.16 5.41 3.98
N GLN A 94 9.61 6.63 4.03
CA GLN A 94 9.55 7.45 5.24
C GLN A 94 8.34 7.09 6.11
N TYR A 95 7.31 6.49 5.54
CA TYR A 95 6.12 6.12 6.27
C TYR A 95 5.65 4.71 5.88
N VAL A 96 5.46 3.86 6.88
CA VAL A 96 5.02 2.47 6.70
C VAL A 96 3.70 2.28 7.44
N ALA A 97 2.66 1.92 6.71
CA ALA A 97 1.37 1.54 7.24
C ALA A 97 1.19 0.02 7.12
N GLY A 98 1.20 -0.68 8.24
CA GLY A 98 0.98 -2.12 8.29
C GLY A 98 -0.51 -2.46 8.37
N THR A 99 -0.87 -3.63 7.90
CA THR A 99 -2.24 -4.17 7.97
C THR A 99 -2.30 -5.34 8.94
N THR A 100 -3.40 -5.47 9.67
CA THR A 100 -3.65 -6.60 10.57
C THR A 100 -5.12 -6.96 10.61
N ALA A 101 -5.43 -8.25 10.63
CA ALA A 101 -6.76 -8.76 10.95
C ALA A 101 -6.91 -9.11 12.46
N ARG A 102 -5.82 -9.01 13.23
CA ARG A 102 -5.83 -9.38 14.65
C ARG A 102 -6.08 -8.16 15.53
N ILE A 103 -7.08 -8.24 16.38
CA ILE A 103 -7.34 -7.29 17.47
C ILE A 103 -6.68 -7.87 18.73
N GLY A 104 -5.59 -7.27 19.19
CA GLY A 104 -4.86 -7.72 20.38
C GLY A 104 -4.59 -6.59 21.36
N SER A 105 -4.57 -6.89 22.66
CA SER A 105 -4.42 -5.94 23.76
C SER A 105 -3.05 -5.27 23.88
N LEU A 106 -2.05 -5.70 23.13
CA LEU A 106 -0.66 -5.23 23.20
C LEU A 106 -0.25 -4.35 22.01
N ARG A 107 -1.19 -3.87 21.20
CA ARG A 107 -0.86 -3.12 19.99
C ARG A 107 -1.11 -1.63 20.20
N PRO A 108 -0.24 -0.77 19.63
CA PRO A 108 -0.52 0.67 19.57
C PRO A 108 -1.87 0.90 18.91
N ALA A 109 -2.48 2.06 19.17
CA ALA A 109 -3.81 2.39 18.69
C ALA A 109 -3.98 2.02 17.20
N LEU A 110 -4.88 1.06 16.97
CA LEU A 110 -5.24 0.64 15.63
C LEU A 110 -6.04 1.76 14.97
N THR A 111 -5.67 2.08 13.73
CA THR A 111 -6.46 2.99 12.90
C THR A 111 -7.41 2.20 11.98
N THR A 112 -8.38 2.88 11.42
CA THR A 112 -9.24 2.31 10.37
C THR A 112 -8.67 2.65 8.99
N PRO A 113 -8.96 1.87 7.93
CA PRO A 113 -8.54 2.20 6.57
C PRO A 113 -8.98 3.60 6.14
N ARG A 114 -10.19 4.01 6.52
CA ARG A 114 -10.71 5.37 6.23
C ARG A 114 -9.87 6.44 6.90
N ARG A 115 -9.54 6.26 8.18
CA ARG A 115 -8.71 7.24 8.91
C ARG A 115 -7.30 7.29 8.33
N LEU A 116 -6.70 6.14 8.07
CA LEU A 116 -5.40 6.06 7.41
C LEU A 116 -5.41 6.81 6.08
N ALA A 117 -6.43 6.60 5.23
CA ALA A 117 -6.54 7.29 3.95
C ALA A 117 -6.57 8.83 4.11
N MET A 118 -7.25 9.33 5.14
CA MET A 118 -7.25 10.77 5.44
C MET A 118 -5.87 11.29 5.86
N ASP A 119 -5.17 10.53 6.68
CA ASP A 119 -3.82 10.90 7.14
C ASP A 119 -2.81 10.86 5.97
N LEU A 120 -2.95 9.91 5.04
CA LEU A 120 -2.11 9.79 3.86
C LEU A 120 -2.24 10.96 2.88
N ILE A 121 -3.31 11.73 2.92
CA ILE A 121 -3.46 12.93 2.07
C ILE A 121 -2.31 13.92 2.31
N SER A 122 -1.95 14.15 3.55
CA SER A 122 -0.83 15.04 3.89
C SER A 122 0.52 14.33 3.81
N ILE A 123 0.59 13.10 4.32
CA ILE A 123 1.84 12.33 4.42
C ILE A 123 2.42 12.06 3.04
N SER A 124 1.60 11.64 2.07
CA SER A 124 2.06 11.24 0.74
C SER A 124 2.52 12.42 -0.15
N ARG A 125 2.32 13.66 0.28
CA ARG A 125 2.77 14.82 -0.51
C ARG A 125 4.28 14.88 -0.64
N GLU A 126 5.00 14.57 0.44
CA GLU A 126 6.46 14.72 0.52
C GLU A 126 7.17 13.44 0.97
N ASN A 127 6.42 12.36 1.25
CA ASN A 127 6.97 11.12 1.76
C ASN A 127 6.58 9.94 0.88
N LEU A 128 7.52 9.01 0.69
CA LEU A 128 7.22 7.70 0.15
C LEU A 128 6.55 6.86 1.23
N VAL A 129 5.43 6.27 0.87
CA VAL A 129 4.55 5.49 1.76
C VAL A 129 4.54 4.03 1.32
N ALA A 130 4.78 3.11 2.24
CA ALA A 130 4.58 1.69 2.06
C ALA A 130 3.26 1.25 2.72
N LEU A 131 2.38 0.62 1.96
CA LEU A 131 1.26 -0.15 2.48
C LEU A 131 1.73 -1.61 2.61
N LEU A 132 1.99 -2.04 3.85
CA LEU A 132 2.61 -3.32 4.14
C LEU A 132 1.57 -4.38 4.50
N PHE A 133 1.58 -5.47 3.75
CA PHE A 133 0.74 -6.65 3.94
C PHE A 133 1.61 -7.85 4.31
N GLY A 134 1.15 -8.65 5.25
CA GLY A 134 1.81 -9.88 5.66
C GLY A 134 1.38 -11.11 4.85
N PRO A 135 1.95 -12.29 5.17
CA PRO A 135 1.57 -13.56 4.55
C PRO A 135 0.10 -13.89 4.80
N GLU A 136 -0.49 -14.59 3.85
CA GLU A 136 -1.93 -14.85 3.76
C GLU A 136 -2.46 -15.67 4.94
N ASP A 137 -1.65 -16.56 5.48
CA ASP A 137 -2.05 -17.49 6.55
C ASP A 137 -1.99 -16.89 7.96
N ARG A 138 -1.11 -15.92 8.21
CA ARG A 138 -0.85 -15.41 9.57
C ARG A 138 -0.79 -13.90 9.72
N GLY A 139 -0.72 -13.16 8.60
CA GLY A 139 -0.54 -11.71 8.61
C GLY A 139 0.86 -11.28 9.09
N LEU A 140 1.04 -10.00 9.35
CA LEU A 140 2.31 -9.47 9.83
C LEU A 140 2.65 -10.00 11.24
N SER A 141 3.89 -10.45 11.41
CA SER A 141 4.45 -10.82 12.71
C SER A 141 4.68 -9.58 13.59
N ASN A 142 4.84 -9.78 14.90
CA ASN A 142 5.18 -8.69 15.82
C ASN A 142 6.51 -8.00 15.45
N GLU A 143 7.47 -8.76 14.93
CA GLU A 143 8.73 -8.21 14.45
C GLU A 143 8.52 -7.32 13.21
N GLN A 144 7.73 -7.76 12.25
CA GLN A 144 7.40 -6.97 11.06
C GLN A 144 6.59 -5.72 11.43
N LEU A 145 5.68 -5.81 12.40
CA LEU A 145 4.91 -4.66 12.88
C LEU A 145 5.76 -3.56 13.52
N ARG A 146 6.96 -3.88 14.01
CA ARG A 146 7.90 -2.88 14.56
C ARG A 146 8.40 -1.88 13.51
N TYR A 147 8.38 -2.23 12.23
CA TYR A 147 8.72 -1.32 11.15
C TYR A 147 7.59 -0.34 10.79
N CYS A 148 6.38 -0.56 11.33
CA CYS A 148 5.22 0.24 10.97
C CYS A 148 5.11 1.50 11.84
N HIS A 149 4.82 2.64 11.20
CA HIS A 149 4.48 3.89 11.86
C HIS A 149 3.02 3.89 12.32
N THR A 150 2.17 3.20 11.60
CA THR A 150 0.77 2.98 11.93
C THR A 150 0.33 1.58 11.54
N ILE A 151 -0.71 1.09 12.21
CA ILE A 151 -1.30 -0.20 11.92
C ILE A 151 -2.79 0.00 11.70
N THR A 152 -3.29 -0.50 10.58
CA THR A 152 -4.72 -0.47 10.26
C THR A 152 -5.32 -1.87 10.35
N HIS A 153 -6.51 -1.93 10.93
CA HIS A 153 -7.28 -3.17 10.98
C HIS A 153 -8.10 -3.33 9.70
N ILE A 154 -7.99 -4.50 9.08
CA ILE A 154 -8.71 -4.90 7.88
C ILE A 154 -9.49 -6.18 8.09
#